data_1ac5bb4130ca1edbcd2723f0c3085f0b
#
_entry.id   1ac5bb4130ca1edbcd2723f0c3085f0b
#
_cell.length_a   1.000
_cell.length_b   1.000
_cell.length_c   1.000
_cell.angle_alpha   90.00
_cell.angle_beta   90.00
_cell.angle_gamma   90.00
#
_symmetry.space_group_name_H-M   'P 1'
#
loop_
_entity.id
_entity.type
_entity.pdbx_description
1 polymer ?
#
loop_
_entity_poly.entity_id
_entity_poly.type
_entity_poly.pdbx_seq_one_letter_code
_entity_poly.pdbx_strand_id
1 'polypeptide(L)'
;MIILNQPKIVQDDVTNKLRGAIMHRAMWMGLILKELKARGLDWEEIGRSAIFKTGCIHGDGIKERMGGAESLVTFGNTFITEAIKKVFEIQVKQIDEAELILEFGYCPLVTAWQQIGIEGEMLEKLCDIAMAGDRGISSRFEAFDFKLGRTLAQGHPVCEVCFTRKKQVEK
;
A
#
# COMPACT_ATOMS: atom_id res chain seq x y z
N MET A 1 -20.01 14.14 8.69
CA MET A 1 -19.17 13.36 7.76
C MET A 1 -18.70 12.11 8.48
N ILE A 2 -19.05 10.92 8.01
CA ILE A 2 -18.60 9.66 8.65
C ILE A 2 -17.13 9.50 8.31
N ILE A 3 -16.27 9.54 9.33
CA ILE A 3 -14.83 9.27 9.15
C ILE A 3 -14.68 7.75 9.08
N LEU A 4 -14.60 7.21 7.88
CA LEU A 4 -14.53 5.75 7.66
C LEU A 4 -13.17 5.14 8.07
N ASN A 5 -12.08 5.93 8.01
CA ASN A 5 -10.73 5.47 8.32
C ASN A 5 -10.42 5.61 9.83
N GLN A 6 -11.11 4.85 10.68
CA GLN A 6 -10.88 4.82 12.13
C GLN A 6 -10.26 3.49 12.56
N PRO A 7 -9.16 3.51 13.34
CA PRO A 7 -8.55 2.27 13.82
C PRO A 7 -9.43 1.62 14.89
N LYS A 8 -9.57 0.31 14.83
CA LYS A 8 -10.24 -0.52 15.87
C LYS A 8 -9.24 -0.99 16.92
N ILE A 9 -7.98 -1.26 16.51
CA ILE A 9 -6.89 -1.63 17.42
C ILE A 9 -6.29 -0.34 17.97
N VAL A 10 -6.64 0.04 19.20
CA VAL A 10 -6.19 1.30 19.82
C VAL A 10 -5.35 1.07 21.09
N GLN A 11 -5.40 -0.11 21.70
CA GLN A 11 -4.69 -0.46 22.93
C GLN A 11 -3.53 -1.43 22.67
N ASP A 12 -2.68 -1.11 21.68
CA ASP A 12 -1.48 -1.88 21.35
C ASP A 12 -0.33 -0.89 21.08
N ASP A 13 0.55 -0.72 22.06
CA ASP A 13 1.64 0.27 22.01
C ASP A 13 2.57 0.07 20.83
N VAL A 14 2.89 -1.18 20.47
CA VAL A 14 3.78 -1.49 19.35
C VAL A 14 3.11 -1.09 18.04
N THR A 15 1.86 -1.47 17.86
CA THR A 15 1.06 -1.09 16.68
C THR A 15 0.94 0.43 16.55
N ASN A 16 0.69 1.14 17.66
CA ASN A 16 0.57 2.59 17.65
C ASN A 16 1.89 3.29 17.33
N LYS A 17 3.03 2.80 17.84
CA LYS A 17 4.37 3.31 17.48
C LYS A 17 4.68 3.10 16.00
N LEU A 18 4.36 1.93 15.45
CA LEU A 18 4.53 1.64 14.03
C LEU A 18 3.63 2.53 13.15
N ARG A 19 2.38 2.71 13.54
CA ARG A 19 1.47 3.67 12.87
C ARG A 19 2.04 5.08 12.90
N GLY A 20 2.55 5.54 14.04
CA GLY A 20 3.19 6.85 14.17
C GLY A 20 4.37 7.04 13.21
N ALA A 21 5.24 6.04 13.09
CA ALA A 21 6.37 6.07 12.15
C ALA A 21 5.90 6.11 10.68
N ILE A 22 4.86 5.34 10.34
CA ILE A 22 4.28 5.34 9.00
C ILE A 22 3.58 6.68 8.70
N MET A 23 2.85 7.23 9.66
CA MET A 23 2.19 8.53 9.53
C MET A 23 3.23 9.64 9.31
N HIS A 24 4.35 9.65 10.04
CA HIS A 24 5.43 10.62 9.86
C HIS A 24 6.00 10.56 8.44
N ARG A 25 6.28 9.37 7.92
CA ARG A 25 6.72 9.17 6.54
C ARG A 25 5.67 9.66 5.53
N ALA A 26 4.39 9.38 5.79
CA ALA A 26 3.29 9.82 4.93
C ALA A 26 3.14 11.35 4.92
N MET A 27 3.32 12.02 6.07
CA MET A 27 3.32 13.49 6.14
C MET A 27 4.44 14.09 5.28
N TRP A 28 5.67 13.56 5.36
CA TRP A 28 6.76 14.01 4.49
C TRP A 28 6.40 13.87 3.02
N MET A 29 5.92 12.71 2.62
CA MET A 29 5.48 12.49 1.23
C MET A 29 4.42 13.50 0.82
N GLY A 30 3.36 13.68 1.62
CA GLY A 30 2.27 14.60 1.33
C GLY A 30 2.72 16.05 1.19
N LEU A 31 3.57 16.53 2.12
CA LEU A 31 4.10 17.89 2.11
C LEU A 31 5.05 18.12 0.93
N ILE A 32 5.96 17.18 0.64
CA ILE A 32 6.89 17.30 -0.49
C ILE A 32 6.10 17.36 -1.81
N LEU A 33 5.12 16.48 -2.01
CA LEU A 33 4.32 16.47 -3.24
C LEU A 33 3.44 17.73 -3.35
N LYS A 34 2.95 18.27 -2.23
CA LYS A 34 2.22 19.54 -2.19
C LYS A 34 3.11 20.72 -2.60
N GLU A 35 4.37 20.75 -2.15
CA GLU A 35 5.37 21.76 -2.56
C GLU A 35 5.73 21.63 -4.05
N LEU A 36 5.93 20.42 -4.58
CA LEU A 36 6.19 20.21 -6.00
C LEU A 36 5.03 20.72 -6.86
N LYS A 37 3.79 20.42 -6.45
CA LYS A 37 2.57 20.93 -7.09
C LYS A 37 2.51 22.45 -7.08
N ALA A 38 2.81 23.09 -5.93
CA ALA A 38 2.80 24.54 -5.81
C ALA A 38 3.84 25.24 -6.71
N ARG A 39 4.92 24.55 -7.04
CA ARG A 39 5.97 25.01 -7.97
C ARG A 39 5.68 24.70 -9.44
N GLY A 40 4.52 24.15 -9.77
CA GLY A 40 4.12 23.79 -11.13
C GLY A 40 4.88 22.60 -11.72
N LEU A 41 5.49 21.76 -10.89
CA LEU A 41 6.18 20.55 -11.33
C LEU A 41 5.20 19.39 -11.48
N ASP A 42 5.55 18.39 -12.29
CA ASP A 42 4.77 17.16 -12.43
C ASP A 42 4.93 16.27 -11.18
N TRP A 43 4.27 16.69 -10.12
CA TRP A 43 4.34 16.06 -8.80
C TRP A 43 3.79 14.63 -8.79
N GLU A 44 2.83 14.32 -9.67
CA GLU A 44 2.24 12.98 -9.75
C GLU A 44 3.25 11.99 -10.33
N GLU A 45 3.86 12.32 -11.47
CA GLU A 45 4.87 11.46 -12.10
C GLU A 45 6.12 11.34 -11.23
N ILE A 46 6.60 12.44 -10.65
CA ILE A 46 7.75 12.43 -9.72
C ILE A 46 7.46 11.50 -8.53
N GLY A 47 6.28 11.64 -7.92
CA GLY A 47 5.85 10.82 -6.79
C GLY A 47 5.75 9.34 -7.17
N ARG A 48 5.05 9.01 -8.27
CA ARG A 48 4.90 7.63 -8.75
C ARG A 48 6.24 6.98 -9.04
N SER A 49 7.11 7.67 -9.76
CA SER A 49 8.44 7.15 -10.10
C SER A 49 9.27 6.86 -8.85
N ALA A 50 9.30 7.78 -7.88
CA ALA A 50 10.06 7.61 -6.64
C ALA A 50 9.54 6.47 -5.78
N ILE A 51 8.21 6.41 -5.57
CA ILE A 51 7.57 5.38 -4.75
C ILE A 51 7.67 4.01 -5.44
N PHE A 52 7.51 3.93 -6.76
CA PHE A 52 7.71 2.69 -7.53
C PHE A 52 9.12 2.12 -7.34
N LYS A 53 10.16 2.96 -7.42
CA LYS A 53 11.54 2.53 -7.16
C LYS A 53 11.73 1.99 -5.75
N THR A 54 11.11 2.63 -4.74
CA THR A 54 11.09 2.12 -3.36
C THR A 54 10.43 0.74 -3.31
N GLY A 55 9.32 0.56 -4.02
CA GLY A 55 8.64 -0.73 -4.16
C GLY A 55 9.52 -1.81 -4.79
N CYS A 56 10.28 -1.48 -5.83
CA CYS A 56 11.23 -2.42 -6.44
C CYS A 56 12.28 -2.91 -5.42
N ILE A 57 12.86 -2.01 -4.63
CA ILE A 57 13.83 -2.37 -3.58
C ILE A 57 13.19 -3.30 -2.54
N HIS A 58 11.96 -3.00 -2.12
CA HIS A 58 11.24 -3.86 -1.17
C HIS A 58 10.89 -5.22 -1.80
N GLY A 59 10.48 -5.24 -3.06
CA GLY A 59 10.16 -6.46 -3.80
C GLY A 59 11.37 -7.38 -3.95
N ASP A 60 12.55 -6.83 -4.25
CA ASP A 60 13.81 -7.59 -4.28
C ASP A 60 14.11 -8.23 -2.93
N GLY A 61 13.96 -7.48 -1.81
CA GLY A 61 14.14 -8.01 -0.47
C GLY A 61 13.10 -9.07 -0.08
N ILE A 62 11.87 -8.97 -0.57
CA ILE A 62 10.84 -10.01 -0.37
C ILE A 62 11.23 -11.26 -1.16
N LYS A 63 11.60 -11.13 -2.44
CA LYS A 63 12.01 -12.22 -3.31
C LYS A 63 13.23 -12.97 -2.77
N GLU A 64 14.18 -12.26 -2.20
CA GLU A 64 15.35 -12.86 -1.50
C GLU A 64 14.92 -13.70 -0.31
N ARG A 65 14.05 -13.19 0.58
CA ARG A 65 13.50 -13.95 1.72
C ARG A 65 12.69 -15.16 1.32
N MET A 66 12.10 -15.15 0.13
CA MET A 66 11.38 -16.28 -0.47
C MET A 66 12.32 -17.32 -1.12
N GLY A 67 13.63 -17.08 -1.13
CA GLY A 67 14.59 -17.94 -1.84
C GLY A 67 14.40 -17.94 -3.36
N GLY A 68 13.88 -16.84 -3.93
CA GLY A 68 13.61 -16.70 -5.36
C GLY A 68 12.33 -17.41 -5.84
N ALA A 69 11.53 -17.98 -4.94
CA ALA A 69 10.28 -18.66 -5.31
C ALA A 69 9.27 -17.69 -5.94
N GLU A 70 8.48 -18.19 -6.88
CA GLU A 70 7.37 -17.46 -7.54
C GLU A 70 5.99 -17.99 -7.06
N SER A 71 5.90 -18.40 -5.78
CA SER A 71 4.67 -18.85 -5.12
C SER A 71 3.92 -17.67 -4.54
N LEU A 72 2.66 -17.51 -4.90
CA LEU A 72 1.81 -16.42 -4.39
C LEU A 72 1.46 -16.63 -2.91
N VAL A 73 1.32 -17.87 -2.47
CA VAL A 73 1.13 -18.21 -1.05
C VAL A 73 2.35 -17.83 -0.22
N THR A 74 3.55 -18.18 -0.69
CA THR A 74 4.81 -17.83 -0.01
C THR A 74 5.00 -16.31 0.00
N PHE A 75 4.68 -15.63 -1.10
CA PHE A 75 4.69 -14.17 -1.17
C PHE A 75 3.77 -13.55 -0.13
N GLY A 76 2.51 -13.97 -0.06
CA GLY A 76 1.54 -13.45 0.90
C GLY A 76 1.99 -13.60 2.35
N ASN A 77 2.50 -14.78 2.71
CA ASN A 77 3.02 -15.06 4.04
C ASN A 77 4.30 -14.26 4.40
N THR A 78 5.10 -13.91 3.39
CA THR A 78 6.32 -13.08 3.58
C THR A 78 5.99 -11.59 3.61
N PHE A 79 5.05 -11.15 2.78
CA PHE A 79 4.63 -9.76 2.64
C PHE A 79 3.78 -9.30 3.84
N ILE A 80 2.85 -10.16 4.32
CA ILE A 80 1.89 -9.83 5.36
C ILE A 80 2.38 -10.38 6.71
N THR A 81 3.17 -9.60 7.43
CA THR A 81 3.58 -9.94 8.80
C THR A 81 2.45 -9.64 9.79
N GLU A 82 2.47 -10.26 10.97
CA GLU A 82 1.49 -9.99 12.03
C GLU A 82 1.49 -8.51 12.46
N ALA A 83 2.66 -7.85 12.46
CA ALA A 83 2.76 -6.43 12.74
C ALA A 83 2.01 -5.59 11.68
N ILE A 84 2.21 -5.89 10.40
CA ILE A 84 1.55 -5.21 9.29
C ILE A 84 0.04 -5.45 9.29
N LYS A 85 -0.40 -6.68 9.59
CA LYS A 85 -1.83 -6.99 9.77
C LYS A 85 -2.49 -6.08 10.80
N LYS A 86 -1.86 -5.90 11.95
CA LYS A 86 -2.37 -5.04 13.02
C LYS A 86 -2.34 -3.56 12.63
N VAL A 87 -1.25 -3.09 12.01
CA VAL A 87 -1.08 -1.69 11.60
C VAL A 87 -2.19 -1.22 10.69
N PHE A 88 -2.50 -2.00 9.66
CA PHE A 88 -3.49 -1.69 8.62
C PHE A 88 -4.85 -2.38 8.85
N GLU A 89 -4.99 -3.16 9.92
CA GLU A 89 -6.17 -3.98 10.20
C GLU A 89 -6.55 -4.86 9.00
N ILE A 90 -5.55 -5.61 8.49
CA ILE A 90 -5.69 -6.42 7.29
C ILE A 90 -6.49 -7.69 7.57
N GLN A 91 -7.51 -7.93 6.75
CA GLN A 91 -8.19 -9.20 6.61
C GLN A 91 -7.72 -9.90 5.34
N VAL A 92 -7.20 -11.11 5.47
CA VAL A 92 -6.89 -11.98 4.34
C VAL A 92 -8.18 -12.67 3.91
N LYS A 93 -8.70 -12.30 2.76
CA LYS A 93 -9.97 -12.86 2.23
C LYS A 93 -9.72 -14.15 1.45
N GLN A 94 -8.59 -14.20 0.75
CA GLN A 94 -8.15 -15.36 -0.01
C GLN A 94 -6.62 -15.37 -0.07
N ILE A 95 -6.03 -16.56 0.01
CA ILE A 95 -4.61 -16.80 -0.21
C ILE A 95 -4.42 -18.20 -0.77
N ASP A 96 -4.15 -18.27 -2.06
CA ASP A 96 -3.81 -19.49 -2.80
C ASP A 96 -2.86 -19.16 -3.96
N GLU A 97 -2.53 -20.14 -4.80
CA GLU A 97 -1.60 -19.92 -5.92
C GLU A 97 -2.22 -19.14 -7.09
N ALA A 98 -3.53 -18.93 -7.11
CA ALA A 98 -4.22 -18.14 -8.12
C ALA A 98 -4.35 -16.66 -7.69
N GLU A 99 -4.73 -16.43 -6.43
CA GLU A 99 -5.06 -15.10 -5.93
C GLU A 99 -4.67 -14.89 -4.46
N LEU A 100 -4.20 -13.68 -4.15
CA LEU A 100 -4.09 -13.14 -2.81
C LEU A 100 -4.99 -11.92 -2.73
N ILE A 101 -6.05 -11.98 -1.93
CA ILE A 101 -7.03 -10.91 -1.75
C ILE A 101 -7.00 -10.42 -0.31
N LEU A 102 -6.75 -9.11 -0.15
CA LEU A 102 -6.61 -8.43 1.13
C LEU A 102 -7.60 -7.28 1.23
N GLU A 103 -8.19 -7.11 2.40
CA GLU A 103 -8.94 -5.91 2.78
C GLU A 103 -8.24 -5.20 3.92
N PHE A 104 -7.93 -3.93 3.73
CA PHE A 104 -7.32 -3.06 4.75
C PHE A 104 -8.42 -2.23 5.40
N GLY A 105 -8.68 -2.47 6.67
CA GLY A 105 -9.73 -1.78 7.43
C GLY A 105 -9.31 -0.40 7.96
N TYR A 106 -8.01 -0.12 7.97
CA TYR A 106 -7.43 1.14 8.40
C TYR A 106 -6.17 1.47 7.59
N CYS A 107 -5.93 2.75 7.31
CA CYS A 107 -4.72 3.21 6.65
C CYS A 107 -4.11 4.41 7.39
N PRO A 108 -2.95 4.25 8.04
CA PRO A 108 -2.27 5.36 8.73
C PRO A 108 -1.79 6.46 7.77
N LEU A 109 -1.56 6.15 6.47
CA LEU A 109 -1.19 7.15 5.48
C LEU A 109 -2.35 8.13 5.25
N VAL A 110 -3.56 7.60 5.03
CA VAL A 110 -4.79 8.41 4.84
C VAL A 110 -5.01 9.30 6.07
N THR A 111 -4.90 8.76 7.29
CA THR A 111 -5.01 9.54 8.52
C THR A 111 -3.99 10.69 8.56
N ALA A 112 -2.73 10.41 8.23
CA ALA A 112 -1.66 11.41 8.25
C ALA A 112 -1.92 12.55 7.25
N TRP A 113 -2.35 12.21 6.03
CA TRP A 113 -2.66 13.23 5.01
C TRP A 113 -3.86 14.08 5.39
N GLN A 114 -4.90 13.49 5.97
CA GLN A 114 -6.05 14.24 6.49
C GLN A 114 -5.67 15.18 7.63
N GLN A 115 -4.76 14.76 8.53
CA GLN A 115 -4.25 15.61 9.61
C GLN A 115 -3.51 16.86 9.12
N ILE A 116 -2.91 16.82 7.94
CA ILE A 116 -2.25 17.99 7.31
C ILE A 116 -3.13 18.69 6.29
N GLY A 117 -4.45 18.45 6.34
CA GLY A 117 -5.46 19.14 5.53
C GLY A 117 -5.47 18.72 4.06
N ILE A 118 -5.07 17.48 3.74
CA ILE A 118 -5.19 16.93 2.39
C ILE A 118 -6.47 16.10 2.31
N GLU A 119 -7.37 16.49 1.41
CA GLU A 119 -8.70 15.91 1.24
C GLU A 119 -9.06 15.80 -0.25
N GLY A 120 -10.19 15.15 -0.55
CA GLY A 120 -10.77 15.05 -1.88
C GLY A 120 -9.83 14.44 -2.90
N GLU A 121 -9.83 14.99 -4.12
CA GLU A 121 -9.04 14.47 -5.25
C GLU A 121 -7.54 14.33 -4.92
N MET A 122 -6.98 15.27 -4.16
CA MET A 122 -5.56 15.19 -3.80
C MET A 122 -5.27 13.99 -2.88
N LEU A 123 -6.18 13.66 -1.96
CA LEU A 123 -6.07 12.49 -1.09
C LEU A 123 -6.09 11.18 -1.92
N GLU A 124 -7.01 11.09 -2.88
CA GLU A 124 -7.11 9.93 -3.77
C GLU A 124 -5.84 9.76 -4.62
N LYS A 125 -5.31 10.86 -5.17
CA LYS A 125 -4.07 10.85 -5.94
C LYS A 125 -2.86 10.45 -5.10
N LEU A 126 -2.73 10.95 -3.85
CA LEU A 126 -1.67 10.52 -2.95
C LEU A 126 -1.76 9.03 -2.60
N CYS A 127 -2.98 8.52 -2.41
CA CYS A 127 -3.20 7.10 -2.19
C CYS A 127 -2.72 6.28 -3.39
N ASP A 128 -3.09 6.66 -4.62
CA ASP A 128 -2.66 5.94 -5.83
C ASP A 128 -1.15 6.04 -6.06
N ILE A 129 -0.52 7.19 -5.75
CA ILE A 129 0.94 7.34 -5.76
C ILE A 129 1.59 6.40 -4.73
N ALA A 130 1.04 6.30 -3.52
CA ALA A 130 1.55 5.36 -2.53
C ALA A 130 1.47 3.90 -3.00
N MET A 131 0.40 3.54 -3.72
CA MET A 131 0.23 2.21 -4.31
C MET A 131 1.19 1.93 -5.47
N ALA A 132 1.91 2.93 -5.98
CA ALA A 132 3.05 2.68 -6.87
C ALA A 132 4.14 1.82 -6.20
N GLY A 133 4.22 1.84 -4.85
CA GLY A 133 5.07 0.94 -4.08
C GLY A 133 4.69 -0.53 -4.27
N ASP A 134 3.41 -0.86 -4.15
CA ASP A 134 2.92 -2.24 -4.33
C ASP A 134 3.06 -2.69 -5.80
N ARG A 135 2.86 -1.78 -6.75
CA ARG A 135 3.16 -2.03 -8.17
C ARG A 135 4.65 -2.30 -8.40
N GLY A 136 5.52 -1.56 -7.71
CA GLY A 136 6.97 -1.79 -7.74
C GLY A 136 7.36 -3.14 -7.14
N ILE A 137 6.76 -3.52 -6.00
CA ILE A 137 6.93 -4.85 -5.39
C ILE A 137 6.51 -5.93 -6.39
N SER A 138 5.30 -5.84 -6.92
CA SER A 138 4.77 -6.82 -7.87
C SER A 138 5.62 -6.96 -9.12
N SER A 139 6.21 -5.87 -9.61
CA SER A 139 7.07 -5.86 -10.81
C SER A 139 8.33 -6.73 -10.69
N ARG A 140 8.72 -7.11 -9.47
CA ARG A 140 9.88 -7.99 -9.22
C ARG A 140 9.54 -9.47 -9.34
N PHE A 141 8.26 -9.80 -9.52
CA PHE A 141 7.75 -11.16 -9.70
C PHE A 141 7.15 -11.32 -11.10
N GLU A 142 7.60 -12.35 -11.81
CA GLU A 142 7.11 -12.62 -13.16
C GLU A 142 5.74 -13.31 -13.15
N ALA A 143 5.47 -14.04 -12.07
CA ALA A 143 4.31 -14.93 -11.97
C ALA A 143 2.99 -14.23 -11.63
N PHE A 144 2.99 -12.99 -11.09
CA PHE A 144 1.76 -12.35 -10.66
C PHE A 144 1.75 -10.83 -10.84
N ASP A 145 0.56 -10.26 -10.89
CA ASP A 145 0.28 -8.84 -11.04
C ASP A 145 -0.43 -8.28 -9.81
N PHE A 146 -0.21 -6.99 -9.56
CA PHE A 146 -0.93 -6.21 -8.55
C PHE A 146 -2.15 -5.53 -9.16
N LYS A 147 -3.27 -5.54 -8.42
CA LYS A 147 -4.49 -4.79 -8.73
C LYS A 147 -5.00 -4.08 -7.49
N LEU A 148 -5.22 -2.78 -7.59
CA LEU A 148 -5.91 -1.98 -6.59
C LEU A 148 -7.41 -1.94 -6.91
N GLY A 149 -8.23 -2.27 -5.92
CA GLY A 149 -9.67 -2.09 -5.97
C GLY A 149 -10.10 -0.76 -5.34
N ARG A 150 -11.20 -0.78 -4.60
CA ARG A 150 -11.71 0.37 -3.84
C ARG A 150 -10.74 0.76 -2.72
N THR A 151 -10.73 2.05 -2.33
CA THR A 151 -9.82 2.54 -1.28
C THR A 151 -10.52 3.38 -0.22
N LEU A 152 -9.93 3.41 0.98
CA LEU A 152 -10.34 4.29 2.08
C LEU A 152 -10.21 5.78 1.69
N ALA A 153 -9.22 6.13 0.84
CA ALA A 153 -9.04 7.48 0.34
C ALA A 153 -10.21 7.96 -0.53
N GLN A 154 -10.88 7.04 -1.22
CA GLN A 154 -12.08 7.28 -2.02
C GLN A 154 -13.37 7.25 -1.19
N GLY A 155 -13.28 7.09 0.14
CA GLY A 155 -14.43 7.01 1.02
C GLY A 155 -15.10 5.63 1.10
N HIS A 156 -14.44 4.58 0.65
CA HIS A 156 -14.92 3.21 0.85
C HIS A 156 -14.55 2.67 2.24
N PRO A 157 -15.26 1.66 2.76
CA PRO A 157 -15.03 1.15 4.11
C PRO A 157 -13.73 0.36 4.28
N VAL A 158 -13.14 -0.09 3.18
CA VAL A 158 -11.87 -0.83 3.13
C VAL A 158 -11.06 -0.47 1.88
N CYS A 159 -9.74 -0.71 1.92
CA CYS A 159 -8.94 -0.79 0.70
C CYS A 159 -8.86 -2.25 0.27
N GLU A 160 -9.14 -2.51 -1.01
CA GLU A 160 -9.03 -3.83 -1.64
C GLU A 160 -7.69 -3.92 -2.40
N VAL A 161 -6.85 -4.85 -1.98
CA VAL A 161 -5.52 -5.10 -2.56
C VAL A 161 -5.49 -6.55 -3.04
N CYS A 162 -5.23 -6.74 -4.33
CA CYS A 162 -5.17 -8.06 -4.93
C CYS A 162 -3.83 -8.28 -5.64
N PHE A 163 -3.31 -9.50 -5.51
CA PHE A 163 -2.27 -10.03 -6.39
C PHE A 163 -2.85 -11.26 -7.09
N THR A 164 -2.73 -11.32 -8.40
CA THR A 164 -3.29 -12.42 -9.21
C THR A 164 -2.21 -13.05 -10.04
N ARG A 165 -2.23 -14.38 -10.15
CA ARG A 165 -1.28 -15.09 -11.00
C ARG A 165 -1.54 -14.73 -12.46
N LYS A 166 -0.49 -14.42 -13.19
CA LYS A 166 -0.56 -14.19 -14.63
C LYS A 166 -0.95 -15.48 -15.35
N LYS A 167 -1.85 -15.37 -16.31
CA LYS A 167 -2.13 -16.49 -17.22
C LYS A 167 -0.87 -16.80 -18.02
N GLN A 168 -0.41 -18.03 -17.97
CA GLN A 168 0.64 -18.48 -18.88
C GLN A 168 0.11 -18.32 -20.30
N VAL A 169 0.76 -17.49 -21.10
CA VAL A 169 0.51 -17.45 -22.53
C VAL A 169 1.21 -18.69 -23.08
N GLU A 170 0.42 -19.73 -23.41
CA GLU A 170 0.94 -20.87 -24.16
C GLU A 170 1.53 -20.32 -25.46
N LYS A 171 2.83 -20.56 -25.65
CA LYS A 171 3.55 -20.22 -26.88
C LYS A 171 3.32 -21.29 -27.93
#